data_682ab31aa0be8373be0553337c325778
#
_entry.id   682ab31aa0be8373be0553337c325778
#
_cell.length_a   1.000
_cell.length_b   1.000
_cell.length_c   1.000
_cell.angle_alpha   90.00
_cell.angle_beta   90.00
_cell.angle_gamma   90.00
#
_symmetry.space_group_name_H-M   'P 1'
#
loop_
_entity.id
_entity.type
_entity.pdbx_description
1 polymer ?
#
loop_
_entity_poly.entity_id
_entity_poly.type
_entity_poly.pdbx_seq_one_letter_code
_entity_poly.pdbx_strand_id
1 'polypeptide(L)' 'KLPLDIERELIRKLINGDKIAFSHLFSFYKSQVLYYCVHFVKDKEIAEDITQDIFLTVWEKK' A
#
# COMPACT_ATOMS: atom_id res chain seq x y z
N LYS A 1 4.10 -6.27 10.95
CA LYS A 1 4.77 -6.58 9.68
C LYS A 1 4.47 -8.01 9.26
N LEU A 2 4.28 -8.21 7.98
CA LEU A 2 3.99 -9.54 7.43
C LEU A 2 5.22 -10.46 7.47
N PRO A 3 5.02 -11.76 7.72
CA PRO A 3 6.10 -12.71 7.49
C PRO A 3 6.59 -12.64 6.06
N LEU A 4 7.89 -12.81 5.87
CA LEU A 4 8.52 -12.66 4.58
C LEU A 4 7.93 -13.60 3.51
N ASP A 5 7.62 -14.83 3.89
CA ASP A 5 7.04 -15.81 2.97
C ASP A 5 5.71 -15.35 2.41
N ILE A 6 4.85 -14.84 3.29
CA ILE A 6 3.52 -14.37 2.93
C ILE A 6 3.63 -13.11 2.10
N GLU A 7 4.54 -12.21 2.47
CA GLU A 7 4.77 -10.98 1.73
C GLU A 7 5.21 -11.27 0.30
N ARG A 8 6.15 -12.17 0.12
CA ARG A 8 6.64 -12.55 -1.21
C ARG A 8 5.52 -13.13 -2.07
N GLU A 9 4.69 -14.00 -1.48
CA GLU A 9 3.59 -14.62 -2.20
C GLU A 9 2.56 -13.57 -2.63
N LEU A 10 2.24 -12.63 -1.76
CA LEU A 10 1.30 -11.56 -2.09
C LEU A 10 1.85 -10.65 -3.19
N ILE A 11 3.15 -10.34 -3.14
CA ILE A 11 3.78 -9.52 -4.16
C ILE A 11 3.76 -10.24 -5.51
N ARG A 12 4.05 -11.53 -5.52
CA ARG A 12 4.00 -12.33 -6.74
C ARG A 12 2.61 -12.31 -7.36
N LYS A 13 1.59 -12.48 -6.54
CA LYS A 13 0.19 -12.43 -7.00
C LYS A 13 -0.19 -11.04 -7.49
N LEU A 14 0.28 -10.00 -6.80
CA LEU A 14 0.04 -8.62 -7.20
C LEU A 14 0.59 -8.36 -8.61
N ILE A 15 1.81 -8.81 -8.87
CA ILE A 15 2.45 -8.64 -10.17
C ILE A 15 1.63 -9.32 -11.26
N ASN A 16 0.97 -10.43 -10.94
CA ASN A 16 0.11 -11.16 -11.86
C ASN A 16 -1.29 -10.58 -11.96
N GLY A 17 -1.57 -9.46 -11.30
CA GLY A 17 -2.86 -8.78 -11.40
C GLY A 17 -3.92 -9.23 -10.42
N ASP A 18 -3.53 -9.90 -9.33
CA ASP A 18 -4.48 -10.38 -8.32
C ASP A 18 -4.93 -9.23 -7.42
N LYS A 19 -6.18 -8.81 -7.57
CA LYS A 19 -6.75 -7.70 -6.80
C LYS A 19 -6.89 -8.02 -5.32
N ILE A 20 -7.11 -9.28 -4.99
CA ILE A 20 -7.24 -9.69 -3.59
C ILE A 20 -5.90 -9.55 -2.88
N ALA A 21 -4.81 -9.95 -3.54
CA ALA A 21 -3.47 -9.77 -3.00
C ALA A 21 -3.16 -8.30 -2.81
N PHE A 22 -3.55 -7.45 -3.74
CA PHE A 22 -3.37 -6.00 -3.63
C PHE A 22 -4.11 -5.47 -2.39
N SER A 23 -5.36 -5.88 -2.19
CA SER A 23 -6.13 -5.47 -1.02
C SER A 23 -5.47 -5.88 0.28
N HIS A 24 -4.93 -7.07 0.34
CA HIS A 24 -4.24 -7.55 1.54
C HIS A 24 -3.00 -6.71 1.83
N LEU A 25 -2.17 -6.47 0.82
CA LEU A 25 -0.98 -5.65 0.98
C LEU A 25 -1.36 -4.22 1.38
N PHE A 26 -2.35 -3.66 0.74
CA PHE A 26 -2.86 -2.33 1.07
C PHE A 26 -3.26 -2.27 2.55
N SER A 27 -4.06 -3.25 3.01
CA SER A 27 -4.54 -3.26 4.39
C SER A 27 -3.40 -3.29 5.39
N PHE A 28 -2.33 -4.04 5.10
CA PHE A 28 -1.20 -4.15 6.01
C PHE A 28 -0.35 -2.88 6.05
N TYR A 29 -0.18 -2.21 4.93
CA TYR A 29 0.76 -1.09 4.85
C TYR A 29 0.12 0.29 4.86
N LYS A 30 -1.20 0.36 4.69
CA LYS A 30 -1.92 1.64 4.63
C LYS A 30 -1.64 2.53 5.84
N SER A 31 -1.74 1.97 7.04
CA SER A 31 -1.55 2.76 8.27
C SER A 31 -0.14 3.33 8.37
N GLN A 32 0.87 2.54 8.00
CA GLN A 32 2.25 2.99 8.06
C GLN A 32 2.52 4.12 7.06
N VAL A 33 2.05 3.94 5.84
CA VAL A 33 2.23 4.97 4.80
C VAL A 33 1.50 6.24 5.19
N LEU A 34 0.27 6.11 5.67
CA LEU A 34 -0.51 7.25 6.11
C LEU A 34 0.19 7.99 7.25
N TYR A 35 0.74 7.26 8.21
CA TYR A 35 1.46 7.84 9.33
C TYR A 35 2.63 8.72 8.86
N TYR A 36 3.42 8.19 7.93
CA TYR A 36 4.54 8.96 7.38
C TYR A 36 4.07 10.18 6.60
N CYS A 37 3.04 10.04 5.80
CA CYS A 37 2.49 11.15 5.04
C CYS A 37 1.98 12.27 5.95
N VAL A 38 1.27 11.90 7.03
CA VAL A 38 0.78 12.89 7.99
C VAL A 38 1.93 13.66 8.63
N HIS A 39 3.04 12.97 8.91
CA HIS A 39 4.22 13.62 9.47
C HIS A 39 4.82 14.68 8.56
N PHE A 40 4.79 14.42 7.25
CA PHE A 40 5.37 15.36 6.28
C PHE A 40 4.43 16.51 5.96
N VAL A 41 3.16 16.23 5.69
CA VAL A 41 2.24 17.28 5.21
C VAL A 41 1.44 17.93 6.32
N LYS A 42 1.40 17.32 7.49
CA LYS A 42 0.70 17.85 8.68
C LYS A 42 -0.80 18.08 8.44
N ASP A 43 -1.39 17.35 7.51
CA ASP A 43 -2.80 17.44 7.17
C ASP A 43 -3.30 16.05 6.82
N LYS A 44 -4.27 15.56 7.59
CA LYS A 44 -4.75 14.19 7.46
C LYS A 44 -5.42 13.94 6.09
N GLU A 45 -6.22 14.88 5.61
CA GLU A 45 -6.90 14.71 4.33
C GLU A 45 -5.91 14.64 3.17
N ILE A 46 -4.94 15.51 3.17
CA ILE A 46 -3.89 15.50 2.15
C ILE A 46 -3.08 14.22 2.24
N ALA A 47 -2.77 13.78 3.47
CA ALA A 47 -2.03 12.54 3.67
C ALA A 47 -2.80 11.33 3.16
N GLU A 48 -4.10 11.29 3.35
CA GLU A 48 -4.95 10.21 2.84
C GLU A 48 -4.95 10.19 1.31
N ASP A 49 -5.04 11.35 0.68
CA ASP A 49 -4.98 11.45 -0.78
C ASP A 49 -3.65 10.97 -1.32
N ILE A 50 -2.54 11.38 -0.70
CA ILE A 50 -1.21 10.93 -1.11
C ILE A 50 -1.06 9.43 -0.93
N THR A 51 -1.53 8.90 0.19
CA THR A 51 -1.47 7.46 0.46
C THR A 51 -2.22 6.68 -0.61
N GLN A 52 -3.40 7.14 -0.97
CA GLN A 52 -4.20 6.50 -2.00
C GLN A 52 -3.49 6.54 -3.36
N ASP A 53 -2.92 7.69 -3.71
CA ASP A 53 -2.16 7.84 -4.95
C ASP A 53 -0.96 6.90 -5.02
N ILE A 54 -0.26 6.72 -3.90
CA ILE A 54 0.87 5.80 -3.85
C ILE A 54 0.42 4.38 -4.20
N PHE A 55 -0.67 3.91 -3.59
CA PHE A 55 -1.15 2.55 -3.84
C PHE A 55 -1.72 2.39 -5.26
N LEU A 56 -2.38 3.41 -5.78
CA LEU A 56 -2.84 3.38 -7.17
C LEU A 56 -1.66 3.29 -8.14
N THR A 57 -0.60 4.04 -7.85
CA THR A 57 0.61 4.00 -8.67
C THR A 57 1.24 2.62 -8.64
N VAL A 58 1.30 2.00 -7.47
CA VAL A 58 1.81 0.62 -7.34
C VAL A 58 1.00 -0.32 -8.22
N TRP A 59 -0.32 -0.20 -8.18
CA TRP A 59 -1.20 -1.06 -8.98
C TRP A 59 -0.98 -0.86 -10.48
N GLU A 60 -0.86 0.38 -10.90
CA GLU A 60 -0.67 0.70 -12.32
C GLU A 60 0.69 0.27 -12.85
N LYS A 61 1.72 0.33 -12.01
CA LYS A 61 3.10 0.06 -12.41
C LYS A 61 3.58 -1.35 -12.10
N LYS A 62 2.72 -2.17 -11.56
CA LYS A 62 3.09 -3.52 -11.15
C LYS A 62 3.61 -4.41 -12.27
#